data_98b9753d0d0b410684b411406de3ff29
#
_entry.id   98b9753d0d0b410684b411406de3ff29
#
_cell.length_a   1.000
_cell.length_b   1.000
_cell.length_c   1.000
_cell.angle_alpha   90.00
_cell.angle_beta   90.00
_cell.angle_gamma   90.00
#
_symmetry.space_group_name_H-M   'P 1'
#
loop_
_entity.id
_entity.type
_entity.pdbx_description
1 polymer ?
#
loop_
_entity_poly.entity_id
_entity_poly.type
_entity_poly.pdbx_seq_one_letter_code
_entity_poly.pdbx_strand_id
1 'polypeptide(L)'
;LKGINARIEPGAIIRDRVEIGDRAVIMMGAIINIGSVIGEGSMIDMGAVLGGRATVGKNCHIGAGTVLAGVVEPASATPVIIEDDVMIGANAVVLEGVRVGKGAVVAAGAVCVEDVPAGAVVAGVPARVIKMRDAQTDSKTGLEEGLRQL
;
A
#
# COMPACT_ATOMS: atom_id res chain seq x y z
N LEU A 1 14.55 -13.76 6.95
CA LEU A 1 14.74 -12.40 6.40
C LEU A 1 16.20 -12.05 6.05
N LYS A 2 17.06 -13.08 6.00
CA LYS A 2 18.46 -12.87 5.56
C LYS A 2 18.47 -12.45 4.09
N GLY A 3 19.31 -11.45 3.77
CA GLY A 3 19.47 -10.97 2.39
C GLY A 3 18.47 -9.92 1.95
N ILE A 4 17.53 -9.56 2.79
CA ILE A 4 16.59 -8.48 2.50
C ILE A 4 17.23 -7.14 2.86
N ASN A 5 17.32 -6.22 1.87
CA ASN A 5 17.87 -4.89 2.07
C ASN A 5 16.73 -3.90 2.36
N ALA A 6 16.04 -4.12 3.47
CA ALA A 6 14.89 -3.30 3.89
C ALA A 6 14.95 -3.09 5.39
N ARG A 7 14.28 -2.02 5.85
CA ARG A 7 14.13 -1.77 7.28
C ARG A 7 12.83 -2.42 7.75
N ILE A 8 12.95 -3.39 8.64
CA ILE A 8 11.80 -4.09 9.21
C ILE A 8 11.80 -3.85 10.71
N GLU A 9 10.80 -3.12 11.19
CA GLU A 9 10.71 -2.76 12.60
C GLU A 9 10.22 -3.96 13.44
N PRO A 10 10.64 -4.03 14.71
CA PRO A 10 10.11 -5.04 15.63
C PRO A 10 8.60 -5.00 15.71
N GLY A 11 7.96 -6.16 15.84
CA GLY A 11 6.51 -6.27 15.91
C GLY A 11 5.81 -6.41 14.57
N ALA A 12 6.52 -6.29 13.46
CA ALA A 12 5.97 -6.63 12.15
C ALA A 12 5.87 -8.15 12.02
N ILE A 13 4.79 -8.63 11.43
CA ILE A 13 4.58 -10.06 11.15
C ILE A 13 4.58 -10.27 9.66
N ILE A 14 5.55 -11.04 9.16
CA ILE A 14 5.72 -11.28 7.73
C ILE A 14 5.67 -12.78 7.50
N ARG A 15 4.71 -13.22 6.70
CA ARG A 15 4.52 -14.64 6.44
C ARG A 15 5.35 -15.11 5.26
N ASP A 16 5.19 -16.39 4.92
CA ASP A 16 5.96 -17.05 3.85
C ASP A 16 5.72 -16.42 2.49
N ARG A 17 6.71 -16.54 1.62
CA ARG A 17 6.65 -16.15 0.21
C ARG A 17 6.35 -14.66 0.00
N VAL A 18 6.60 -13.84 1.00
CA VAL A 18 6.52 -12.39 0.86
C VAL A 18 7.81 -11.89 0.21
N GLU A 19 7.66 -11.06 -0.81
CA GLU A 19 8.79 -10.42 -1.47
C GLU A 19 8.86 -8.96 -1.03
N ILE A 20 10.04 -8.53 -0.59
CA ILE A 20 10.26 -7.16 -0.11
C ILE A 20 11.43 -6.56 -0.88
N GLY A 21 11.15 -5.48 -1.61
CA GLY A 21 12.16 -4.78 -2.41
C GLY A 21 13.14 -3.98 -1.56
N ASP A 22 14.22 -3.56 -2.20
CA ASP A 22 15.27 -2.77 -1.55
C ASP A 22 14.70 -1.45 -1.02
N ARG A 23 15.24 -1.01 0.12
CA ARG A 23 14.87 0.26 0.76
C ARG A 23 13.39 0.36 1.16
N ALA A 24 12.66 -0.75 1.17
CA ALA A 24 11.32 -0.77 1.75
C ALA A 24 11.39 -0.57 3.26
N VAL A 25 10.32 -0.05 3.82
CA VAL A 25 10.20 0.15 5.27
C VAL A 25 8.91 -0.52 5.74
N ILE A 26 9.05 -1.48 6.64
CA ILE A 26 7.92 -2.18 7.26
C ILE A 26 7.88 -1.75 8.72
N MET A 27 6.83 -1.03 9.10
CA MET A 27 6.71 -0.47 10.44
C MET A 27 6.17 -1.49 11.44
N MET A 28 6.33 -1.15 12.72
CA MET A 28 5.85 -2.01 13.81
C MET A 28 4.35 -2.29 13.68
N GLY A 29 3.96 -3.51 13.99
CA GLY A 29 2.56 -3.93 13.98
C GLY A 29 1.97 -4.19 12.59
N ALA A 30 2.70 -3.98 11.50
CA ALA A 30 2.22 -4.35 10.18
C ALA A 30 2.12 -5.87 10.08
N ILE A 31 1.07 -6.34 9.41
CA ILE A 31 0.82 -7.77 9.22
C ILE A 31 0.75 -8.04 7.71
N ILE A 32 1.68 -8.84 7.22
CA ILE A 32 1.82 -9.09 5.79
C ILE A 32 1.63 -10.58 5.52
N ASN A 33 0.54 -10.90 4.85
CA ASN A 33 0.15 -12.28 4.62
C ASN A 33 0.91 -12.90 3.45
N ILE A 34 0.74 -14.20 3.33
CA ILE A 34 1.46 -15.05 2.37
C ILE A 34 1.38 -14.51 0.95
N GLY A 35 2.52 -14.53 0.27
CA GLY A 35 2.60 -14.20 -1.16
C GLY A 35 2.49 -12.71 -1.50
N SER A 36 2.41 -11.82 -0.51
CA SER A 36 2.38 -10.38 -0.78
C SER A 36 3.70 -9.92 -1.39
N VAL A 37 3.62 -8.87 -2.21
CA VAL A 37 4.80 -8.25 -2.84
C VAL A 37 4.84 -6.78 -2.45
N ILE A 38 5.99 -6.34 -1.96
CA ILE A 38 6.21 -4.93 -1.59
C ILE A 38 7.37 -4.41 -2.42
N GLY A 39 7.09 -3.41 -3.26
CA GLY A 39 8.07 -2.86 -4.18
C GLY A 39 9.13 -2.00 -3.50
N GLU A 40 10.21 -1.77 -4.22
CA GLU A 40 11.34 -0.98 -3.79
C GLU A 40 10.90 0.40 -3.27
N GLY A 41 11.45 0.82 -2.15
CA GLY A 41 11.21 2.15 -1.58
C GLY A 41 9.83 2.37 -0.97
N SER A 42 8.97 1.36 -0.94
CA SER A 42 7.62 1.50 -0.38
C SER A 42 7.63 1.37 1.14
N MET A 43 6.71 2.08 1.78
CA MET A 43 6.51 2.00 3.23
C MET A 43 5.16 1.36 3.53
N ILE A 44 5.18 0.37 4.40
CA ILE A 44 3.99 -0.22 5.01
C ILE A 44 3.94 0.29 6.44
N ASP A 45 3.02 1.19 6.72
CA ASP A 45 2.98 1.92 7.98
C ASP A 45 2.42 1.06 9.13
N MET A 46 2.40 1.64 10.33
CA MET A 46 2.04 0.94 11.56
C MET A 46 0.66 0.30 11.48
N GLY A 47 0.59 -0.97 11.83
CA GLY A 47 -0.69 -1.68 11.94
C GLY A 47 -1.41 -1.92 10.62
N ALA A 48 -0.78 -1.65 9.47
CA ALA A 48 -1.40 -1.96 8.18
C ALA A 48 -1.49 -3.47 8.01
N VAL A 49 -2.55 -3.92 7.33
CA VAL A 49 -2.81 -5.34 7.09
C VAL A 49 -2.84 -5.58 5.58
N LEU A 50 -1.90 -6.37 5.10
CA LEU A 50 -1.86 -6.81 3.72
C LEU A 50 -2.37 -8.26 3.67
N GLY A 51 -3.51 -8.43 3.04
CA GLY A 51 -4.08 -9.74 2.80
C GLY A 51 -3.25 -10.56 1.83
N GLY A 52 -3.57 -11.85 1.70
CA GLY A 52 -2.80 -12.76 0.85
C GLY A 52 -2.63 -12.24 -0.56
N ARG A 53 -1.41 -12.31 -1.06
CA ARG A 53 -1.01 -11.93 -2.42
C ARG A 53 -1.16 -10.44 -2.76
N ALA A 54 -1.52 -9.57 -1.80
CA ALA A 54 -1.60 -8.14 -2.05
C ALA A 54 -0.26 -7.63 -2.62
N THR A 55 -0.34 -6.86 -3.69
CA THR A 55 0.85 -6.42 -4.43
C THR A 55 0.95 -4.90 -4.37
N VAL A 56 2.05 -4.40 -3.84
CA VAL A 56 2.36 -2.98 -3.71
C VAL A 56 3.56 -2.66 -4.59
N GLY A 57 3.42 -1.68 -5.45
CA GLY A 57 4.47 -1.22 -6.36
C GLY A 57 5.58 -0.47 -5.65
N LYS A 58 6.36 0.28 -6.43
CA LYS A 58 7.51 1.06 -5.93
C LYS A 58 7.07 2.40 -5.38
N ASN A 59 7.80 2.87 -4.36
CA ASN A 59 7.65 4.22 -3.82
C ASN A 59 6.23 4.56 -3.38
N CYS A 60 5.52 3.57 -2.86
CA CYS A 60 4.19 3.74 -2.30
C CYS A 60 4.27 4.03 -0.80
N HIS A 61 3.23 4.65 -0.27
CA HIS A 61 3.03 4.73 1.17
C HIS A 61 1.65 4.14 1.50
N ILE A 62 1.65 3.03 2.19
CA ILE A 62 0.44 2.38 2.69
C ILE A 62 0.24 2.85 4.13
N GLY A 63 -0.72 3.72 4.34
CA GLY A 63 -0.93 4.42 5.62
C GLY A 63 -1.23 3.50 6.79
N ALA A 64 -1.08 4.03 7.98
CA ALA A 64 -1.30 3.28 9.22
C ALA A 64 -2.73 2.73 9.27
N GLY A 65 -2.86 1.47 9.69
CA GLY A 65 -4.15 0.82 9.82
C GLY A 65 -4.88 0.51 8.51
N THR A 66 -4.27 0.75 7.37
CA THR A 66 -4.85 0.41 6.07
C THR A 66 -5.03 -1.09 5.92
N VAL A 67 -6.12 -1.51 5.27
CA VAL A 67 -6.36 -2.91 4.95
C VAL A 67 -6.39 -3.08 3.44
N LEU A 68 -5.46 -3.88 2.91
CA LEU A 68 -5.53 -4.38 1.55
C LEU A 68 -6.09 -5.79 1.63
N ALA A 69 -7.32 -5.99 1.15
CA ALA A 69 -8.01 -7.27 1.30
C ALA A 69 -7.27 -8.37 0.55
N GLY A 70 -7.30 -9.57 1.13
CA GLY A 70 -6.56 -10.69 0.59
C GLY A 70 -7.39 -11.58 -0.32
N VAL A 71 -6.71 -12.20 -1.27
CA VAL A 71 -7.28 -13.27 -2.09
C VAL A 71 -6.23 -14.38 -2.21
N VAL A 72 -6.49 -15.52 -1.58
CA VAL A 72 -5.63 -16.69 -1.67
C VAL A 72 -6.28 -17.75 -2.54
N GLU A 73 -7.58 -17.89 -2.46
CA GLU A 73 -8.36 -18.89 -3.18
C GLU A 73 -9.56 -18.26 -3.88
N PRO A 74 -9.85 -18.64 -5.12
CA PRO A 74 -9.03 -19.50 -5.97
C PRO A 74 -7.73 -18.80 -6.42
N ALA A 75 -6.71 -19.57 -6.77
CA ALA A 75 -5.43 -19.01 -7.20
C ALA A 75 -5.55 -18.11 -8.45
N SER A 76 -6.61 -18.28 -9.23
CA SER A 76 -6.88 -17.46 -10.41
C SER A 76 -7.51 -16.11 -10.07
N ALA A 77 -7.96 -15.90 -8.83
CA ALA A 77 -8.55 -14.63 -8.43
C ALA A 77 -7.48 -13.51 -8.42
N THR A 78 -7.87 -12.31 -8.84
CA THR A 78 -6.96 -11.17 -8.89
C THR A 78 -6.77 -10.58 -7.50
N PRO A 79 -5.52 -10.46 -7.02
CA PRO A 79 -5.27 -9.82 -5.74
C PRO A 79 -5.44 -8.30 -5.84
N VAL A 80 -5.40 -7.62 -4.70
CA VAL A 80 -5.26 -6.16 -4.68
C VAL A 80 -3.92 -5.79 -5.33
N ILE A 81 -3.97 -4.82 -6.25
CA ILE A 81 -2.76 -4.31 -6.90
C ILE A 81 -2.70 -2.80 -6.69
N ILE A 82 -1.67 -2.36 -6.00
CA ILE A 82 -1.34 -0.95 -5.83
C ILE A 82 -0.17 -0.66 -6.75
N GLU A 83 -0.38 0.18 -7.76
CA GLU A 83 0.68 0.53 -8.71
C GLU A 83 1.69 1.48 -8.08
N ASP A 84 2.71 1.88 -8.84
CA ASP A 84 3.80 2.70 -8.32
C ASP A 84 3.33 4.10 -7.90
N ASP A 85 4.04 4.69 -6.97
CA ASP A 85 3.87 6.09 -6.54
C ASP A 85 2.48 6.40 -5.96
N VAL A 86 1.81 5.40 -5.38
CA VAL A 86 0.49 5.55 -4.77
C VAL A 86 0.63 5.91 -3.29
N MET A 87 -0.20 6.84 -2.84
CA MET A 87 -0.37 7.18 -1.43
C MET A 87 -1.72 6.71 -0.95
N ILE A 88 -1.75 5.89 0.09
CA ILE A 88 -2.99 5.45 0.73
C ILE A 88 -3.02 5.99 2.15
N GLY A 89 -4.03 6.79 2.45
CA GLY A 89 -4.22 7.40 3.76
C GLY A 89 -4.59 6.40 4.84
N ALA A 90 -4.42 6.82 6.09
CA ALA A 90 -4.65 5.96 7.25
C ALA A 90 -6.07 5.39 7.27
N ASN A 91 -6.18 4.13 7.70
CA ASN A 91 -7.45 3.42 7.88
C ASN A 91 -8.30 3.27 6.61
N ALA A 92 -7.70 3.46 5.44
CA ALA A 92 -8.39 3.16 4.19
C ALA A 92 -8.50 1.65 4.01
N VAL A 93 -9.48 1.23 3.23
CA VAL A 93 -9.69 -0.18 2.88
C VAL A 93 -9.75 -0.31 1.37
N VAL A 94 -8.99 -1.26 0.84
CA VAL A 94 -9.03 -1.59 -0.59
C VAL A 94 -9.52 -3.03 -0.71
N LEU A 95 -10.67 -3.22 -1.37
CA LEU A 95 -11.29 -4.54 -1.48
C LEU A 95 -10.56 -5.43 -2.48
N GLU A 96 -10.75 -6.73 -2.33
CA GLU A 96 -10.14 -7.73 -3.21
C GLU A 96 -10.42 -7.44 -4.69
N GLY A 97 -9.42 -7.66 -5.51
CA GLY A 97 -9.52 -7.46 -6.97
C GLY A 97 -9.40 -6.01 -7.42
N VAL A 98 -9.35 -5.05 -6.50
CA VAL A 98 -9.25 -3.64 -6.87
C VAL A 98 -7.80 -3.30 -7.27
N ARG A 99 -7.68 -2.53 -8.35
CA ARG A 99 -6.41 -1.98 -8.81
C ARG A 99 -6.39 -0.47 -8.59
N VAL A 100 -5.38 0.01 -7.87
CA VAL A 100 -5.18 1.44 -7.64
C VAL A 100 -4.08 1.92 -8.59
N GLY A 101 -4.44 2.79 -9.51
CA GLY A 101 -3.57 3.22 -10.60
C GLY A 101 -2.39 4.09 -10.15
N LYS A 102 -1.34 4.08 -10.95
CA LYS A 102 -0.09 4.80 -10.68
C LYS A 102 -0.34 6.24 -10.25
N GLY A 103 0.31 6.66 -9.18
CA GLY A 103 0.25 8.03 -8.71
C GLY A 103 -1.06 8.43 -8.05
N ALA A 104 -2.01 7.51 -7.90
CA ALA A 104 -3.29 7.82 -7.25
C ALA A 104 -3.09 8.12 -5.76
N VAL A 105 -4.04 8.85 -5.20
CA VAL A 105 -4.11 9.15 -3.78
C VAL A 105 -5.47 8.67 -3.25
N VAL A 106 -5.43 7.82 -2.24
CA VAL A 106 -6.62 7.36 -1.54
C VAL A 106 -6.68 8.08 -0.20
N ALA A 107 -7.74 8.84 0.03
CA ALA A 107 -7.87 9.61 1.27
C ALA A 107 -8.05 8.70 2.49
N ALA A 108 -7.68 9.20 3.65
CA ALA A 108 -7.85 8.47 4.91
C ALA A 108 -9.32 8.03 5.09
N GLY A 109 -9.50 6.82 5.57
CA GLY A 109 -10.83 6.26 5.85
C GLY A 109 -11.65 5.88 4.62
N ALA A 110 -11.12 6.04 3.41
CA ALA A 110 -11.85 5.67 2.19
C ALA A 110 -11.98 4.16 2.05
N VAL A 111 -13.03 3.71 1.37
CA VAL A 111 -13.20 2.30 1.02
C VAL A 111 -13.30 2.18 -0.49
N CYS A 112 -12.23 1.66 -1.10
CA CYS A 112 -12.16 1.47 -2.55
C CYS A 112 -12.83 0.16 -2.93
N VAL A 113 -13.97 0.26 -3.61
CA VAL A 113 -14.75 -0.90 -4.06
C VAL A 113 -14.59 -1.15 -5.56
N GLU A 114 -13.99 -0.22 -6.29
CA GLU A 114 -13.73 -0.32 -7.72
C GLU A 114 -12.35 0.27 -8.04
N ASP A 115 -11.84 -0.03 -9.22
CA ASP A 115 -10.52 0.43 -9.63
C ASP A 115 -10.40 1.95 -9.54
N VAL A 116 -9.23 2.41 -9.14
CA VAL A 116 -8.91 3.84 -9.03
C VAL A 116 -8.04 4.25 -10.22
N PRO A 117 -8.46 5.24 -11.01
CA PRO A 117 -7.66 5.69 -12.15
C PRO A 117 -6.30 6.25 -11.74
N ALA A 118 -5.31 6.09 -12.60
CA ALA A 118 -3.99 6.70 -12.38
C ALA A 118 -4.12 8.20 -12.14
N GLY A 119 -3.39 8.73 -11.17
CA GLY A 119 -3.37 10.15 -10.84
C GLY A 119 -4.64 10.70 -10.20
N ALA A 120 -5.64 9.86 -9.94
CA ALA A 120 -6.88 10.30 -9.30
C ALA A 120 -6.70 10.44 -7.79
N VAL A 121 -7.42 11.37 -7.20
CA VAL A 121 -7.60 11.47 -5.75
C VAL A 121 -9.01 11.00 -5.44
N VAL A 122 -9.13 9.95 -4.63
CA VAL A 122 -10.43 9.38 -4.25
C VAL A 122 -10.65 9.52 -2.75
N ALA A 123 -11.91 9.65 -2.35
CA ALA A 123 -12.29 9.76 -0.95
C ALA A 123 -13.69 9.20 -0.72
N GLY A 124 -13.97 8.84 0.52
CA GLY A 124 -15.31 8.46 0.97
C GLY A 124 -15.56 6.95 1.00
N VAL A 125 -16.79 6.61 1.38
CA VAL A 125 -17.29 5.25 1.50
C VAL A 125 -18.65 5.17 0.80
N PRO A 126 -18.74 4.61 -0.41
CA PRO A 126 -17.63 4.11 -1.24
C PRO A 126 -16.79 5.25 -1.78
N ALA A 127 -15.51 4.97 -2.04
CA ALA A 127 -14.59 5.98 -2.56
C ALA A 127 -15.00 6.46 -3.95
N ARG A 128 -14.89 7.77 -4.18
CA ARG A 128 -15.19 8.41 -5.47
C ARG A 128 -14.05 9.36 -5.83
N VAL A 129 -13.83 9.53 -7.11
CA VAL A 129 -12.86 10.51 -7.60
C VAL A 129 -13.35 11.91 -7.24
N ILE A 130 -12.56 12.65 -6.47
CA ILE A 130 -12.89 14.02 -6.10
C ILE A 130 -12.11 15.04 -6.92
N LYS A 131 -10.94 14.65 -7.43
CA LYS A 131 -10.11 15.49 -8.32
C LYS A 131 -8.98 14.66 -8.90
N MET A 132 -8.23 15.25 -9.82
CA MET A 132 -6.93 14.70 -10.26
C MET A 132 -5.82 15.35 -9.44
N ARG A 133 -4.66 14.70 -9.37
CA ARG A 133 -3.50 15.27 -8.67
C ARG A 133 -3.13 16.62 -9.23
N ASP A 134 -2.69 17.51 -8.34
CA ASP A 134 -2.20 18.84 -8.65
C ASP A 134 -0.95 19.14 -7.80
N ALA A 135 -0.38 20.35 -7.95
CA ALA A 135 0.82 20.71 -7.19
C ALA A 135 0.61 20.69 -5.67
N GLN A 136 -0.58 21.03 -5.20
CA GLN A 136 -0.90 20.97 -3.77
C GLN A 136 -0.93 19.52 -3.27
N THR A 137 -1.52 18.61 -4.05
CA THR A 137 -1.50 17.18 -3.73
C THR A 137 -0.08 16.67 -3.65
N ASP A 138 0.75 17.01 -4.64
CA ASP A 138 2.14 16.56 -4.69
C ASP A 138 2.93 17.04 -3.47
N SER A 139 2.72 18.27 -3.02
CA SER A 139 3.41 18.79 -1.85
C SER A 139 3.01 18.08 -0.55
N LYS A 140 1.78 17.54 -0.48
CA LYS A 140 1.26 16.84 0.69
C LYS A 140 1.62 15.35 0.72
N THR A 141 1.93 14.76 -0.44
CA THR A 141 2.15 13.33 -0.56
C THR A 141 3.58 12.95 -0.95
N GLY A 142 4.45 13.93 -1.16
CA GLY A 142 5.85 13.66 -1.49
C GLY A 142 6.54 12.86 -0.41
N LEU A 143 7.43 11.96 -0.83
CA LEU A 143 8.17 11.11 0.10
C LEU A 143 9.25 11.93 0.81
N GLU A 144 9.37 11.72 2.12
CA GLU A 144 10.40 12.38 2.93
C GLU A 144 11.55 11.41 3.17
N GLU A 145 12.54 11.44 2.28
CA GLU A 145 13.67 10.50 2.31
C GLU A 145 14.44 10.54 3.63
N GLY A 146 14.64 11.71 4.21
CA GLY A 146 15.32 11.84 5.49
C GLY A 146 14.66 11.04 6.60
N LEU A 147 13.32 11.05 6.64
CA LEU A 147 12.55 10.27 7.62
C LEU A 147 12.61 8.78 7.32
N ARG A 148 12.67 8.40 6.06
CA ARG A 148 12.72 6.99 5.66
C ARG A 148 14.05 6.33 6.00
N GLN A 149 15.12 7.11 6.15
CA GLN A 149 16.45 6.61 6.46
C GLN A 149 16.72 6.47 7.96
N LEU A 150 15.82 6.93 8.78
CA LEU A 150 15.93 6.79 10.23
C LEU A 150 15.78 5.34 10.66
#